data_0e17a83b828d064e5b8dd956bdc51912
#
_entry.id   0e17a83b828d064e5b8dd956bdc51912
#
_cell.length_a   1.000
_cell.length_b   1.000
_cell.length_c   1.000
_cell.angle_alpha   90.00
_cell.angle_beta   90.00
_cell.angle_gamma   90.00
#
_symmetry.space_group_name_H-M   'P 1'
#
loop_
_entity.id
_entity.type
_entity.pdbx_description
1 polymer ?
#
loop_
_entity_poly.entity_id
_entity_poly.type
_entity_poly.pdbx_seq_one_letter_code
_entity_poly.pdbx_strand_id
1 'polypeptide(L)'
;MNIYKKTSLALFALMLVGVGVPLAAAQSTGILYQYSAGIVSLETDDIAMKVTGNDQAPHFHWWDPNTPDVDYHVMFVRMFEANDTNSDGIFENGTDTVIGAPFVLPTIGWDFSGFDTVSDNGNITEVHFNFTTEATFDPRPEGTGTDYGHLPSLPAFDVNVSINVHMYLDKPGEFKFDLVVEGWTWTYENSILVLMFTVTQSAHGQNQGDNDPSGFHKVGTKFQFENGYFEYEETALAANNTLQVKSSFGDAPGSYSGNAVYLSFENFGDETLEYDPVLGVLPSEPGLILDPMTLGIVAGAAAIVILAVVLLRRR
;
A
#
# COMPACT_ATOMS: atom_id res chain seq x y z
N MET A 1 -5.46 39.73 46.28
CA MET A 1 -5.68 38.31 46.64
C MET A 1 -6.56 37.67 45.59
N ASN A 2 -5.94 36.96 44.74
CA ASN A 2 -6.23 35.95 43.73
C ASN A 2 -7.71 35.63 43.37
N ILE A 3 -8.29 36.36 42.45
CA ILE A 3 -9.53 36.01 41.75
C ILE A 3 -9.22 35.46 40.31
N TYR A 4 -7.99 35.63 39.80
CA TYR A 4 -7.61 35.25 38.45
C TYR A 4 -7.18 33.80 38.24
N LYS A 5 -7.12 32.95 39.31
CA LYS A 5 -6.72 31.54 39.20
C LYS A 5 -7.88 30.54 39.08
N LYS A 6 -9.12 30.99 39.21
CA LYS A 6 -10.28 30.07 39.11
C LYS A 6 -11.02 30.12 37.76
N THR A 7 -10.79 31.12 36.94
CA THR A 7 -11.43 31.28 35.63
C THR A 7 -10.69 30.55 34.50
N SER A 8 -9.39 30.25 34.63
CA SER A 8 -8.63 29.54 33.61
C SER A 8 -8.89 28.04 33.60
N LEU A 9 -9.35 27.45 34.71
CA LEU A 9 -9.61 26.00 34.80
C LEU A 9 -10.99 25.63 34.23
N ALA A 10 -11.92 26.56 34.25
CA ALA A 10 -13.26 26.32 33.69
C ALA A 10 -13.31 26.46 32.16
N LEU A 11 -12.40 27.27 31.58
CA LEU A 11 -12.32 27.41 30.12
C LEU A 11 -11.61 26.22 29.45
N PHE A 12 -10.70 25.56 30.16
CA PHE A 12 -10.00 24.36 29.64
C PHE A 12 -10.85 23.11 29.71
N ALA A 13 -11.80 23.04 30.65
CA ALA A 13 -12.75 21.92 30.74
C ALA A 13 -13.88 22.02 29.69
N LEU A 14 -14.14 23.23 29.14
CA LEU A 14 -15.17 23.42 28.10
C LEU A 14 -14.65 23.12 26.67
N MET A 15 -13.34 23.10 26.45
CA MET A 15 -12.74 22.71 25.17
C MET A 15 -12.55 21.21 24.98
N LEU A 16 -12.71 20.41 26.03
CA LEU A 16 -12.55 18.94 26.00
C LEU A 16 -13.87 18.19 25.85
N VAL A 17 -15.02 18.88 25.80
CA VAL A 17 -16.34 18.26 25.63
C VAL A 17 -16.89 18.46 24.20
N GLY A 18 -16.14 19.14 23.34
CA GLY A 18 -16.57 19.49 21.98
C GLY A 18 -16.18 18.53 20.85
N VAL A 19 -15.61 17.36 21.14
CA VAL A 19 -15.20 16.40 20.10
C VAL A 19 -15.82 15.02 20.41
N GLY A 20 -17.10 14.97 20.39
CA GLY A 20 -17.84 13.74 20.58
C GLY A 20 -19.28 13.93 20.12
N VAL A 21 -19.44 14.40 18.87
CA VAL A 21 -20.67 14.10 18.14
C VAL A 21 -20.46 12.69 17.62
N PRO A 22 -21.15 11.65 18.11
CA PRO A 22 -21.22 10.44 17.33
C PRO A 22 -21.88 10.87 16.02
N LEU A 23 -21.14 10.87 14.91
CA LEU A 23 -21.76 10.77 13.63
C LEU A 23 -22.64 9.52 13.73
N ALA A 24 -23.93 9.71 13.87
CA ALA A 24 -24.87 8.63 13.58
C ALA A 24 -24.47 8.17 12.18
N ALA A 25 -24.01 6.95 12.07
CA ALA A 25 -23.72 6.33 10.81
C ALA A 25 -24.99 6.31 9.99
N ALA A 26 -25.24 7.36 9.21
CA ALA A 26 -25.96 7.23 7.98
C ALA A 26 -25.10 6.23 7.19
N GLN A 27 -25.62 5.08 6.83
CA GLN A 27 -24.96 4.19 5.87
C GLN A 27 -24.57 5.07 4.69
N SER A 28 -23.27 5.32 4.56
CA SER A 28 -22.70 6.06 3.46
C SER A 28 -22.85 5.17 2.24
N THR A 29 -23.75 5.51 1.34
CA THR A 29 -23.92 4.79 0.07
C THR A 29 -22.88 5.23 -0.96
N GLY A 30 -21.72 5.74 -0.53
CA GLY A 30 -20.69 6.29 -1.39
C GLY A 30 -19.32 6.27 -0.75
N ILE A 31 -18.33 6.74 -1.50
CA ILE A 31 -16.96 6.90 -1.02
C ILE A 31 -16.85 8.19 -0.21
N LEU A 32 -16.38 8.07 1.03
CA LEU A 32 -15.98 9.23 1.83
C LEU A 32 -14.54 9.60 1.52
N TYR A 33 -14.25 10.89 1.38
CA TYR A 33 -12.91 11.37 1.14
C TYR A 33 -12.63 12.71 1.83
N GLN A 34 -11.39 12.89 2.25
CA GLN A 34 -10.95 14.11 2.92
C GLN A 34 -9.46 14.37 2.68
N TYR A 35 -9.09 15.65 2.57
CA TYR A 35 -7.71 16.11 2.69
C TYR A 35 -7.60 17.10 3.84
N SER A 36 -6.73 16.82 4.80
CA SER A 36 -6.52 17.67 5.96
C SER A 36 -5.09 17.52 6.49
N ALA A 37 -4.42 18.65 6.71
CA ALA A 37 -3.08 18.71 7.28
C ALA A 37 -2.04 17.80 6.57
N GLY A 38 -2.09 17.72 5.24
CA GLY A 38 -1.17 16.88 4.45
C GLY A 38 -1.53 15.39 4.41
N ILE A 39 -2.72 15.03 4.91
CA ILE A 39 -3.19 13.65 4.95
C ILE A 39 -4.40 13.53 4.03
N VAL A 40 -4.34 12.58 3.11
CA VAL A 40 -5.46 12.09 2.32
C VAL A 40 -6.12 10.95 3.08
N SER A 41 -7.44 10.92 3.17
CA SER A 41 -8.21 9.81 3.74
C SER A 41 -9.37 9.47 2.83
N LEU A 42 -9.55 8.18 2.56
CA LEU A 42 -10.69 7.61 1.82
C LEU A 42 -11.26 6.45 2.62
N GLU A 43 -12.58 6.26 2.52
CA GLU A 43 -13.28 5.19 3.22
C GLU A 43 -14.51 4.73 2.44
N THR A 44 -14.69 3.42 2.38
CA THR A 44 -15.92 2.73 1.99
C THR A 44 -16.37 1.85 3.15
N ASP A 45 -17.43 1.08 2.98
CA ASP A 45 -17.87 0.11 3.99
C ASP A 45 -16.86 -1.04 4.19
N ASP A 46 -15.98 -1.31 3.22
CA ASP A 46 -15.11 -2.50 3.19
C ASP A 46 -13.62 -2.18 3.33
N ILE A 47 -13.19 -0.98 2.97
CA ILE A 47 -11.79 -0.56 3.08
C ILE A 47 -11.69 0.91 3.49
N ALA A 48 -10.76 1.19 4.36
CA ALA A 48 -10.33 2.54 4.67
C ALA A 48 -8.86 2.72 4.34
N MET A 49 -8.52 3.89 3.84
CA MET A 49 -7.16 4.25 3.45
C MET A 49 -6.78 5.63 3.98
N LYS A 50 -5.53 5.77 4.37
CA LYS A 50 -4.90 7.03 4.72
C LYS A 50 -3.57 7.12 4.00
N VAL A 51 -3.30 8.23 3.34
CA VAL A 51 -1.99 8.48 2.73
C VAL A 51 -1.38 9.71 3.36
N THR A 52 -0.18 9.56 3.90
CA THR A 52 0.64 10.67 4.38
C THR A 52 1.69 10.96 3.32
N GLY A 53 1.79 12.19 2.81
CA GLY A 53 2.66 12.45 1.68
C GLY A 53 2.81 13.93 1.34
N ASN A 54 2.54 14.82 2.29
CA ASN A 54 2.79 16.24 2.04
C ASN A 54 4.30 16.50 2.09
N ASP A 55 4.86 16.94 0.97
CA ASP A 55 6.30 17.16 0.75
C ASP A 55 7.21 15.92 0.97
N GLN A 56 6.64 14.71 1.06
CA GLN A 56 7.35 13.45 1.25
C GLN A 56 6.76 12.36 0.35
N ALA A 57 7.48 11.25 0.15
CA ALA A 57 6.94 10.11 -0.58
C ALA A 57 5.63 9.62 0.03
N PRO A 58 4.63 9.30 -0.80
CA PRO A 58 3.37 8.77 -0.32
C PRO A 58 3.58 7.51 0.51
N HIS A 59 3.06 7.52 1.73
CA HIS A 59 3.04 6.38 2.64
C HIS A 59 1.59 5.95 2.80
N PHE A 60 1.24 4.83 2.21
CA PHE A 60 -0.11 4.29 2.20
C PHE A 60 -0.33 3.46 3.45
N HIS A 61 -1.43 3.76 4.14
CA HIS A 61 -1.97 2.98 5.25
C HIS A 61 -3.36 2.52 4.83
N TRP A 62 -3.71 1.26 5.05
CA TRP A 62 -5.07 0.78 4.82
C TRP A 62 -5.45 -0.32 5.81
N TRP A 63 -6.73 -0.47 6.02
CA TRP A 63 -7.30 -1.44 6.96
C TRP A 63 -8.74 -1.79 6.58
N ASP A 64 -9.24 -2.88 7.15
CA ASP A 64 -10.66 -3.22 7.12
C ASP A 64 -11.38 -2.41 8.22
N PRO A 65 -12.31 -1.50 7.89
CA PRO A 65 -13.04 -0.70 8.88
C PRO A 65 -13.91 -1.54 9.82
N ASN A 66 -14.25 -2.79 9.43
CA ASN A 66 -15.04 -3.70 10.24
C ASN A 66 -14.17 -4.45 11.28
N THR A 67 -12.86 -4.57 11.04
CA THR A 67 -11.89 -5.19 11.95
C THR A 67 -10.62 -4.32 12.07
N PRO A 68 -10.73 -3.09 12.60
CA PRO A 68 -9.66 -2.10 12.52
C PRO A 68 -8.56 -2.31 13.59
N ASP A 69 -8.16 -3.56 13.84
CA ASP A 69 -7.13 -3.85 14.83
C ASP A 69 -5.71 -3.60 14.29
N VAL A 70 -5.54 -3.69 12.98
CA VAL A 70 -4.26 -3.62 12.28
C VAL A 70 -4.34 -2.68 11.09
N ASP A 71 -3.36 -1.81 10.96
CA ASP A 71 -3.10 -1.03 9.75
C ASP A 71 -1.96 -1.70 8.98
N TYR A 72 -2.15 -1.85 7.68
CA TYR A 72 -1.11 -2.24 6.74
C TYR A 72 -0.48 -1.00 6.13
N HIS A 73 0.81 -1.07 5.84
CA HIS A 73 1.56 0.06 5.32
C HIS A 73 2.35 -0.36 4.08
N VAL A 74 2.30 0.48 3.05
CA VAL A 74 3.21 0.41 1.90
C VAL A 74 3.92 1.75 1.77
N MET A 75 5.23 1.68 1.70
CA MET A 75 6.07 2.84 1.41
C MET A 75 6.98 2.54 0.23
N PHE A 76 6.88 3.34 -0.83
CA PHE A 76 7.81 3.29 -1.95
C PHE A 76 9.15 3.85 -1.51
N VAL A 77 10.20 3.04 -1.62
CA VAL A 77 11.50 3.34 -1.05
C VAL A 77 12.48 3.85 -2.10
N ARG A 78 12.64 3.11 -3.18
CA ARG A 78 13.63 3.46 -4.20
C ARG A 78 13.36 2.78 -5.54
N MET A 79 13.86 3.40 -6.59
CA MET A 79 14.00 2.80 -7.90
C MET A 79 15.49 2.70 -8.24
N PHE A 80 15.89 1.68 -8.95
CA PHE A 80 17.26 1.50 -9.37
C PHE A 80 17.37 0.58 -10.57
N GLU A 81 18.39 0.79 -11.36
CA GLU A 81 18.78 -0.12 -12.43
C GLU A 81 19.59 -1.28 -11.86
N ALA A 82 19.34 -2.49 -12.32
CA ALA A 82 20.09 -3.67 -11.92
C ALA A 82 20.53 -4.51 -13.12
N ASN A 83 21.72 -5.11 -13.00
CA ASN A 83 22.18 -6.13 -13.92
C ASN A 83 21.59 -7.47 -13.49
N ASP A 84 20.68 -7.98 -14.31
CA ASP A 84 20.08 -9.31 -14.16
C ASP A 84 21.11 -10.36 -14.57
N THR A 85 21.80 -10.92 -13.58
CA THR A 85 22.96 -11.80 -13.80
C THR A 85 22.59 -13.14 -14.42
N ASN A 86 21.40 -13.66 -14.10
CA ASN A 86 20.90 -14.94 -14.60
C ASN A 86 19.91 -14.80 -15.77
N SER A 87 19.57 -13.57 -16.16
CA SER A 87 18.68 -13.23 -17.25
C SER A 87 17.28 -13.83 -17.12
N ASP A 88 16.76 -13.91 -15.90
CA ASP A 88 15.39 -14.37 -15.63
C ASP A 88 14.38 -13.24 -15.49
N GLY A 89 14.82 -11.99 -15.49
CA GLY A 89 14.02 -10.78 -15.36
C GLY A 89 13.56 -10.49 -13.93
N ILE A 90 14.09 -11.20 -12.92
CA ILE A 90 13.75 -11.04 -11.51
C ILE A 90 14.95 -10.45 -10.79
N PHE A 91 14.76 -9.37 -10.05
CA PHE A 91 15.81 -8.89 -9.15
C PHE A 91 15.91 -9.78 -7.91
N GLU A 92 17.07 -10.36 -7.69
CA GLU A 92 17.41 -11.17 -6.53
C GLU A 92 18.53 -10.51 -5.72
N ASN A 93 18.17 -10.00 -4.53
CA ASN A 93 19.14 -9.35 -3.65
C ASN A 93 20.28 -10.33 -3.28
N GLY A 94 21.53 -9.95 -3.61
CA GLY A 94 22.72 -10.77 -3.39
C GLY A 94 23.15 -11.65 -4.58
N THR A 95 22.30 -11.82 -5.61
CA THR A 95 22.64 -12.44 -6.90
C THR A 95 22.88 -11.38 -7.95
N ASP A 96 21.98 -10.42 -8.05
CA ASP A 96 22.05 -9.33 -9.00
C ASP A 96 22.80 -8.13 -8.47
N THR A 97 23.32 -7.32 -9.39
CA THR A 97 24.14 -6.17 -9.03
C THR A 97 23.39 -4.88 -9.34
N VAL A 98 23.17 -4.04 -8.32
CA VAL A 98 22.65 -2.69 -8.49
C VAL A 98 23.65 -1.85 -9.28
N ILE A 99 23.17 -1.15 -10.29
CA ILE A 99 23.94 -0.29 -11.17
C ILE A 99 23.81 1.15 -10.70
N GLY A 100 24.92 1.75 -10.32
CA GLY A 100 24.94 3.13 -9.84
C GLY A 100 24.27 3.35 -8.47
N ALA A 101 23.84 4.59 -8.24
CA ALA A 101 23.09 4.96 -7.05
C ALA A 101 21.60 4.69 -7.24
N PRO A 102 20.83 4.35 -6.20
CA PRO A 102 19.38 4.26 -6.28
C PRO A 102 18.74 5.67 -6.27
N PHE A 103 17.64 5.82 -6.98
CA PHE A 103 16.73 6.97 -6.87
C PHE A 103 15.87 6.81 -5.63
N VAL A 104 16.16 7.57 -4.56
CA VAL A 104 15.57 7.38 -3.22
C VAL A 104 14.32 8.24 -3.09
N LEU A 105 13.15 7.64 -3.23
CA LEU A 105 11.84 8.29 -3.27
C LEU A 105 11.48 9.07 -1.99
N PRO A 106 11.78 8.61 -0.76
CA PRO A 106 11.49 9.35 0.46
C PRO A 106 12.27 10.66 0.65
N THR A 107 13.31 10.89 -0.14
CA THR A 107 14.18 12.08 -0.01
C THR A 107 13.80 13.22 -0.94
N ILE A 108 12.81 13.03 -1.79
CA ILE A 108 12.33 14.03 -2.76
C ILE A 108 10.96 14.56 -2.38
N GLY A 109 10.66 15.79 -2.79
CA GLY A 109 9.36 16.41 -2.57
C GLY A 109 8.28 15.80 -3.48
N TRP A 110 7.06 15.70 -2.98
CA TRP A 110 5.91 15.21 -3.70
C TRP A 110 4.76 16.20 -3.62
N ASP A 111 4.07 16.39 -4.73
CA ASP A 111 2.92 17.26 -4.86
C ASP A 111 1.64 16.44 -4.93
N PHE A 112 0.61 16.88 -4.17
CA PHE A 112 -0.72 16.31 -4.20
C PHE A 112 -1.63 17.11 -5.14
N SER A 113 -2.32 16.43 -6.07
CA SER A 113 -3.14 17.09 -7.11
C SER A 113 -4.49 17.63 -6.63
N GLY A 114 -4.98 17.21 -5.47
CA GLY A 114 -6.39 17.34 -5.10
C GLY A 114 -7.22 16.14 -5.58
N PHE A 115 -8.52 16.18 -5.32
CA PHE A 115 -9.44 15.09 -5.70
C PHE A 115 -10.21 15.44 -6.97
N ASP A 116 -10.34 14.43 -7.83
CA ASP A 116 -11.34 14.35 -8.88
C ASP A 116 -12.37 13.27 -8.52
N THR A 117 -13.66 13.52 -8.73
CA THR A 117 -14.73 12.60 -8.31
C THR A 117 -15.74 12.37 -9.41
N VAL A 118 -16.25 11.13 -9.48
CA VAL A 118 -17.42 10.77 -10.28
C VAL A 118 -18.58 10.51 -9.34
N SER A 119 -19.78 10.96 -9.72
CA SER A 119 -20.99 10.78 -8.92
C SER A 119 -22.10 10.18 -9.77
N ASP A 120 -22.84 9.23 -9.20
CA ASP A 120 -24.10 8.71 -9.74
C ASP A 120 -25.22 8.85 -8.72
N ASN A 121 -26.36 9.42 -9.17
CA ASN A 121 -27.54 9.66 -8.33
C ASN A 121 -27.24 10.39 -6.99
N GLY A 122 -26.22 11.24 -6.96
CA GLY A 122 -25.81 12.00 -5.79
C GLY A 122 -24.87 11.29 -4.83
N ASN A 123 -24.49 10.06 -5.13
CA ASN A 123 -23.45 9.30 -4.41
C ASN A 123 -22.13 9.41 -5.15
N ILE A 124 -21.02 9.55 -4.42
CA ILE A 124 -19.68 9.46 -4.99
C ILE A 124 -19.38 7.99 -5.29
N THR A 125 -19.15 7.69 -6.57
CA THR A 125 -18.87 6.33 -7.05
C THR A 125 -17.41 6.09 -7.37
N GLU A 126 -16.66 7.18 -7.64
CA GLU A 126 -15.23 7.12 -7.88
C GLU A 126 -14.53 8.33 -7.26
N VAL A 127 -13.35 8.12 -6.70
CA VAL A 127 -12.45 9.14 -6.24
C VAL A 127 -11.07 8.89 -6.82
N HIS A 128 -10.50 9.91 -7.45
CA HIS A 128 -9.17 9.89 -8.04
C HIS A 128 -8.32 11.01 -7.47
N PHE A 129 -7.04 10.76 -7.27
CA PHE A 129 -6.04 11.78 -6.94
C PHE A 129 -4.66 11.26 -7.31
N ASN A 130 -3.68 12.14 -7.40
CA ASN A 130 -2.31 11.72 -7.64
C ASN A 130 -1.32 12.43 -6.70
N PHE A 131 -0.19 11.75 -6.54
CA PHE A 131 1.05 12.33 -6.04
C PHE A 131 2.06 12.32 -7.18
N THR A 132 2.72 13.44 -7.38
CA THR A 132 3.74 13.58 -8.43
C THR A 132 5.03 14.12 -7.86
N THR A 133 6.14 13.70 -8.44
CA THR A 133 7.45 14.29 -8.17
C THR A 133 8.22 14.44 -9.47
N GLU A 134 9.01 15.51 -9.54
CA GLU A 134 10.01 15.73 -10.57
C GLU A 134 11.33 16.01 -9.89
N ALA A 135 12.35 15.21 -10.18
CA ALA A 135 13.65 15.37 -9.57
C ALA A 135 14.79 15.05 -10.54
N THR A 136 15.86 15.83 -10.46
CA THR A 136 17.09 15.50 -11.15
C THR A 136 17.79 14.35 -10.42
N PHE A 137 17.97 13.23 -11.10
CA PHE A 137 18.64 12.04 -10.58
C PHE A 137 20.08 11.94 -11.12
N ASP A 138 21.02 11.77 -10.21
CA ASP A 138 22.42 11.47 -10.53
C ASP A 138 22.72 10.01 -10.18
N PRO A 139 22.86 9.13 -11.18
CA PRO A 139 23.13 7.71 -10.93
C PRO A 139 24.55 7.44 -10.43
N ARG A 140 25.40 8.45 -10.34
CA ARG A 140 26.76 8.30 -9.81
C ARG A 140 26.73 8.18 -8.29
N PRO A 141 27.38 7.18 -7.70
CA PRO A 141 27.44 7.03 -6.26
C PRO A 141 28.13 8.22 -5.58
N GLU A 142 27.53 8.76 -4.53
CA GLU A 142 28.14 9.83 -3.75
C GLU A 142 29.44 9.37 -3.08
N GLY A 143 30.48 10.21 -3.11
CA GLY A 143 31.69 10.08 -2.31
C GLY A 143 32.76 9.12 -2.84
N THR A 144 32.60 8.54 -3.98
CA THR A 144 33.65 7.76 -4.63
C THR A 144 34.40 8.61 -5.65
N GLY A 145 35.33 9.39 -5.17
CA GLY A 145 36.38 9.94 -6.05
C GLY A 145 37.06 8.76 -6.72
N THR A 146 36.82 8.60 -8.04
CA THR A 146 37.66 7.83 -8.94
C THR A 146 37.80 6.34 -8.66
N ASP A 147 36.87 5.50 -8.98
CA ASP A 147 37.15 4.25 -9.72
C ASP A 147 35.97 3.33 -9.94
N TYR A 148 34.85 3.85 -10.42
CA TYR A 148 33.90 3.00 -11.18
C TYR A 148 34.34 3.01 -12.66
N GLY A 149 35.57 2.59 -12.90
CA GLY A 149 36.24 2.66 -14.20
C GLY A 149 35.59 1.86 -15.33
N HIS A 150 34.36 1.43 -15.16
CA HIS A 150 33.60 0.68 -16.15
C HIS A 150 32.14 1.11 -16.31
N LEU A 151 31.64 2.04 -15.49
CA LEU A 151 30.29 2.59 -15.72
C LEU A 151 30.42 3.70 -16.77
N PRO A 152 29.64 3.67 -17.87
CA PRO A 152 29.48 4.84 -18.70
C PRO A 152 29.05 5.99 -17.80
N SER A 153 29.70 7.14 -17.92
CA SER A 153 29.36 8.34 -17.15
C SER A 153 28.05 8.90 -17.70
N LEU A 154 26.94 8.36 -17.26
CA LEU A 154 25.65 8.99 -17.53
C LEU A 154 25.65 10.36 -16.83
N PRO A 155 25.26 11.43 -17.53
CA PRO A 155 24.94 12.68 -16.88
C PRO A 155 23.73 12.48 -15.97
N ALA A 156 23.57 13.39 -14.99
CA ALA A 156 22.31 13.49 -14.29
C ALA A 156 21.15 13.76 -15.27
N PHE A 157 19.99 13.19 -15.00
CA PHE A 157 18.80 13.31 -15.83
C PHE A 157 17.55 13.54 -14.96
N ASP A 158 16.50 14.11 -15.55
CA ASP A 158 15.26 14.39 -14.82
C ASP A 158 14.34 13.18 -14.91
N VAL A 159 13.79 12.80 -13.75
CA VAL A 159 12.83 11.69 -13.60
C VAL A 159 11.54 12.24 -13.02
N ASN A 160 10.42 11.97 -13.69
CA ASN A 160 9.09 12.20 -13.18
C ASN A 160 8.49 10.87 -12.71
N VAL A 161 7.95 10.86 -11.48
CA VAL A 161 7.20 9.73 -10.97
C VAL A 161 5.83 10.22 -10.53
N SER A 162 4.80 9.53 -10.99
CA SER A 162 3.42 9.77 -10.57
C SER A 162 2.82 8.50 -9.98
N ILE A 163 2.06 8.66 -8.91
CA ILE A 163 1.25 7.60 -8.29
C ILE A 163 -0.19 8.10 -8.34
N ASN A 164 -0.98 7.56 -9.28
CA ASN A 164 -2.39 7.91 -9.44
C ASN A 164 -3.21 6.89 -8.66
N VAL A 165 -4.01 7.34 -7.71
CA VAL A 165 -4.83 6.48 -6.85
C VAL A 165 -6.27 6.55 -7.29
N HIS A 166 -6.91 5.38 -7.37
CA HIS A 166 -8.28 5.21 -7.79
C HIS A 166 -9.04 4.32 -6.79
N MET A 167 -10.14 4.84 -6.28
CA MET A 167 -11.07 4.09 -5.47
C MET A 167 -12.43 4.05 -6.16
N TYR A 168 -12.98 2.84 -6.32
CA TYR A 168 -14.25 2.58 -7.00
C TYR A 168 -15.23 1.94 -6.04
N LEU A 169 -16.46 2.45 -6.00
CA LEU A 169 -17.51 1.94 -5.13
C LEU A 169 -17.98 0.52 -5.52
N ASP A 170 -17.86 0.16 -6.79
CA ASP A 170 -18.21 -1.17 -7.32
C ASP A 170 -17.10 -2.21 -7.12
N LYS A 171 -15.96 -1.81 -6.56
CA LYS A 171 -14.85 -2.66 -6.18
C LYS A 171 -14.53 -2.53 -4.68
N PRO A 172 -15.46 -2.96 -3.83
CA PRO A 172 -15.30 -2.84 -2.40
C PRO A 172 -14.09 -3.64 -1.92
N GLY A 173 -13.38 -3.11 -0.95
CA GLY A 173 -12.22 -3.76 -0.34
C GLY A 173 -10.91 -3.62 -1.11
N GLU A 174 -10.86 -2.83 -2.20
CA GLU A 174 -9.61 -2.57 -2.92
C GLU A 174 -9.49 -1.11 -3.39
N PHE A 175 -8.28 -0.67 -3.61
CA PHE A 175 -7.96 0.53 -4.38
C PHE A 175 -6.79 0.26 -5.32
N LYS A 176 -6.86 0.88 -6.49
CA LYS A 176 -5.81 0.81 -7.51
C LYS A 176 -4.86 1.98 -7.35
N PHE A 177 -3.65 1.79 -7.77
CA PHE A 177 -2.76 2.90 -8.04
C PHE A 177 -1.96 2.64 -9.32
N ASP A 178 -1.89 3.64 -10.17
CA ASP A 178 -1.09 3.58 -11.38
C ASP A 178 0.24 4.26 -11.10
N LEU A 179 1.31 3.53 -11.23
CA LEU A 179 2.66 4.07 -11.19
C LEU A 179 3.05 4.50 -12.61
N VAL A 180 3.43 5.76 -12.77
CA VAL A 180 3.95 6.28 -14.03
C VAL A 180 5.37 6.76 -13.81
N VAL A 181 6.30 6.30 -14.65
CA VAL A 181 7.72 6.71 -14.63
C VAL A 181 8.10 7.27 -15.99
N GLU A 182 8.55 8.51 -16.01
CA GLU A 182 8.98 9.21 -17.22
C GLU A 182 10.43 9.68 -17.08
N GLY A 183 11.14 9.73 -18.19
CA GLY A 183 12.49 10.28 -18.27
C GLY A 183 13.58 9.37 -17.71
N TRP A 184 13.29 8.10 -17.42
CA TRP A 184 14.32 7.16 -17.00
C TRP A 184 15.36 6.93 -18.09
N THR A 185 16.63 7.11 -17.77
CA THR A 185 17.74 6.92 -18.70
C THR A 185 18.57 5.71 -18.28
N TRP A 186 18.72 4.77 -19.19
CA TRP A 186 19.38 3.50 -18.94
C TRP A 186 20.90 3.55 -19.06
N THR A 187 21.59 2.87 -18.16
CA THR A 187 23.05 2.68 -18.24
C THR A 187 23.42 1.57 -19.20
N TYR A 188 22.63 0.49 -19.22
CA TYR A 188 22.83 -0.67 -20.09
C TYR A 188 21.56 -1.13 -20.75
N GLU A 189 21.71 -1.66 -21.98
CA GLU A 189 20.56 -2.13 -22.79
C GLU A 189 19.86 -3.38 -22.21
N ASN A 190 20.57 -4.20 -21.45
CA ASN A 190 20.06 -5.48 -20.93
C ASN A 190 19.82 -5.45 -19.42
N SER A 191 19.74 -4.27 -18.82
CA SER A 191 19.40 -4.13 -17.41
C SER A 191 17.89 -4.08 -17.21
N ILE A 192 17.49 -4.25 -15.95
CA ILE A 192 16.10 -4.13 -15.49
C ILE A 192 15.96 -2.92 -14.57
N LEU A 193 14.80 -2.25 -14.61
CA LEU A 193 14.42 -1.27 -13.61
C LEU A 193 13.74 -1.99 -12.45
N VAL A 194 14.16 -1.70 -11.23
CA VAL A 194 13.61 -2.28 -10.02
C VAL A 194 12.95 -1.19 -9.18
N LEU A 195 11.67 -1.35 -8.90
CA LEU A 195 10.96 -0.59 -7.88
C LEU A 195 10.95 -1.41 -6.59
N MET A 196 11.51 -0.85 -5.54
CA MET A 196 11.48 -1.43 -4.21
C MET A 196 10.52 -0.66 -3.32
N PHE A 197 9.63 -1.37 -2.66
CA PHE A 197 8.79 -0.84 -1.58
C PHE A 197 8.80 -1.78 -0.37
N THR A 198 8.44 -1.24 0.79
CA THR A 198 8.32 -2.03 2.02
C THR A 198 6.85 -2.24 2.36
N VAL A 199 6.56 -3.42 2.89
CA VAL A 199 5.26 -3.75 3.48
C VAL A 199 5.46 -4.02 4.96
N THR A 200 4.73 -3.27 5.80
CA THR A 200 4.77 -3.38 7.27
C THR A 200 3.36 -3.39 7.81
N GLN A 201 3.22 -3.70 9.10
CA GLN A 201 1.97 -3.54 9.83
C GLN A 201 2.18 -2.83 11.17
N SER A 202 1.12 -2.24 11.69
CA SER A 202 1.08 -1.66 13.02
C SER A 202 -0.28 -1.88 13.68
N ALA A 203 -0.38 -1.63 14.97
CA ALA A 203 -1.69 -1.47 15.60
C ALA A 203 -2.41 -0.26 15.01
N HIS A 204 -3.73 -0.35 14.83
CA HIS A 204 -4.54 0.70 14.22
C HIS A 204 -4.31 2.09 14.83
N GLY A 205 -4.19 3.08 13.96
CA GLY A 205 -3.97 4.48 14.32
C GLY A 205 -2.52 4.87 14.62
N GLN A 206 -1.55 3.96 14.47
CA GLN A 206 -0.13 4.30 14.52
C GLN A 206 0.36 4.79 13.15
N ASN A 207 1.33 5.72 13.16
CA ASN A 207 1.83 6.32 11.92
C ASN A 207 3.00 5.57 11.28
N GLN A 208 3.56 4.58 11.98
CA GLN A 208 4.69 3.78 11.50
C GLN A 208 4.40 2.30 11.68
N GLY A 209 4.62 1.53 10.62
CA GLY A 209 4.62 0.09 10.68
C GLY A 209 5.99 -0.38 11.19
N ASP A 210 6.02 -0.98 12.38
CA ASP A 210 7.24 -1.40 13.04
C ASP A 210 7.47 -2.91 12.92
N ASN A 211 6.49 -3.65 12.42
CA ASN A 211 6.51 -5.11 12.41
C ASN A 211 6.35 -5.67 10.99
N ASP A 212 6.92 -6.84 10.79
CA ASP A 212 6.62 -7.63 9.61
C ASP A 212 5.13 -8.00 9.61
N PRO A 213 4.44 -7.91 8.47
CA PRO A 213 3.05 -8.34 8.39
C PRO A 213 2.92 -9.83 8.73
N SER A 214 1.98 -10.15 9.61
CA SER A 214 1.71 -11.54 9.97
C SER A 214 1.30 -12.35 8.75
N GLY A 215 1.91 -13.54 8.59
CA GLY A 215 1.56 -14.46 7.51
C GLY A 215 1.96 -13.98 6.12
N PHE A 216 2.91 -13.02 6.00
CA PHE A 216 3.37 -12.53 4.70
C PHE A 216 3.88 -13.67 3.81
N HIS A 217 3.24 -13.83 2.66
CA HIS A 217 3.60 -14.84 1.66
C HIS A 217 3.08 -14.46 0.28
N LYS A 218 3.65 -15.06 -0.77
CA LYS A 218 3.23 -14.84 -2.16
C LYS A 218 2.36 -15.99 -2.66
N VAL A 219 1.20 -15.68 -3.25
CA VAL A 219 0.30 -16.62 -3.92
C VAL A 219 -0.04 -16.07 -5.31
N GLY A 220 0.54 -16.65 -6.34
CA GLY A 220 0.39 -16.11 -7.71
C GLY A 220 0.94 -14.69 -7.79
N THR A 221 0.08 -13.75 -8.16
CA THR A 221 0.38 -12.32 -8.26
C THR A 221 0.15 -11.54 -6.95
N LYS A 222 -0.32 -12.19 -5.89
CA LYS A 222 -0.64 -11.54 -4.61
C LYS A 222 0.42 -11.79 -3.55
N PHE A 223 0.85 -10.73 -2.90
CA PHE A 223 1.51 -10.77 -1.61
C PHE A 223 0.42 -10.62 -0.55
N GLN A 224 0.14 -11.69 0.19
CA GLN A 224 -0.92 -11.73 1.20
C GLN A 224 -0.32 -11.68 2.59
N PHE A 225 -1.04 -11.05 3.51
CA PHE A 225 -0.68 -10.92 4.91
C PHE A 225 -1.95 -10.73 5.74
N GLU A 226 -2.27 -11.66 6.62
CA GLU A 226 -3.55 -11.65 7.36
C GLU A 226 -4.75 -11.35 6.46
N ASN A 227 -5.39 -10.18 6.64
CA ASN A 227 -6.53 -9.72 5.89
C ASN A 227 -6.15 -8.74 4.76
N GLY A 228 -4.88 -8.33 4.65
CA GLY A 228 -4.41 -7.41 3.63
C GLY A 228 -3.74 -8.11 2.46
N TYR A 229 -3.67 -7.43 1.33
CA TYR A 229 -2.89 -7.88 0.20
C TYR A 229 -2.38 -6.72 -0.66
N PHE A 230 -1.29 -6.99 -1.34
CA PHE A 230 -0.80 -6.26 -2.50
C PHE A 230 -0.82 -7.20 -3.69
N GLU A 231 -1.48 -6.80 -4.78
CA GLU A 231 -1.52 -7.55 -6.03
C GLU A 231 -0.77 -6.79 -7.10
N TYR A 232 0.21 -7.45 -7.71
CA TYR A 232 0.97 -6.89 -8.81
C TYR A 232 0.46 -7.47 -10.14
N GLU A 233 0.46 -6.64 -11.19
CA GLU A 233 0.18 -7.08 -12.54
C GLU A 233 1.46 -7.66 -13.16
N GLU A 234 1.35 -8.79 -13.88
CA GLU A 234 2.49 -9.44 -14.56
C GLU A 234 2.94 -8.68 -15.82
N THR A 235 2.25 -7.61 -16.15
CA THR A 235 2.56 -6.77 -17.30
C THR A 235 2.49 -5.29 -16.96
N ALA A 236 3.31 -4.50 -17.65
CA ALA A 236 3.27 -3.05 -17.67
C ALA A 236 3.19 -2.56 -19.11
N LEU A 237 2.86 -1.30 -19.31
CA LEU A 237 2.86 -0.67 -20.62
C LEU A 237 4.04 0.29 -20.73
N ALA A 238 4.68 0.29 -21.92
CA ALA A 238 5.60 1.34 -22.34
C ALA A 238 5.25 1.75 -23.77
N ALA A 239 4.66 2.92 -23.92
CA ALA A 239 4.03 3.38 -25.16
C ALA A 239 3.01 2.35 -25.69
N ASN A 240 3.35 1.63 -26.76
CA ASN A 240 2.49 0.60 -27.35
C ASN A 240 2.99 -0.83 -27.07
N ASN A 241 4.00 -0.99 -26.25
CA ASN A 241 4.61 -2.28 -25.92
C ASN A 241 4.12 -2.76 -24.55
N THR A 242 3.81 -4.05 -24.48
CA THR A 242 3.55 -4.73 -23.20
C THR A 242 4.86 -5.34 -22.72
N LEU A 243 5.27 -4.97 -21.51
CA LEU A 243 6.46 -5.45 -20.83
C LEU A 243 6.10 -6.51 -19.81
N GLN A 244 7.00 -7.45 -19.54
CA GLN A 244 6.83 -8.38 -18.43
C GLN A 244 7.24 -7.72 -17.12
N VAL A 245 6.44 -7.91 -16.09
CA VAL A 245 6.74 -7.51 -14.71
C VAL A 245 6.90 -8.75 -13.87
N LYS A 246 7.99 -8.82 -13.16
CA LYS A 246 8.29 -9.92 -12.26
C LYS A 246 8.52 -9.40 -10.85
N SER A 247 8.41 -10.26 -9.87
CA SER A 247 8.55 -9.84 -8.49
C SER A 247 9.32 -10.83 -7.64
N SER A 248 10.11 -10.29 -6.72
CA SER A 248 10.73 -11.01 -5.61
C SER A 248 10.44 -10.31 -4.29
N PHE A 249 10.75 -10.94 -3.18
CA PHE A 249 10.60 -10.36 -1.86
C PHE A 249 11.64 -10.93 -0.88
N GLY A 250 11.86 -10.23 0.21
CA GLY A 250 12.79 -10.61 1.26
C GLY A 250 12.76 -9.62 2.41
N ASP A 251 13.71 -9.71 3.31
CA ASP A 251 13.85 -8.75 4.40
C ASP A 251 14.19 -7.36 3.85
N ALA A 252 13.62 -6.33 4.45
CA ALA A 252 13.92 -4.95 4.07
C ALA A 252 15.38 -4.61 4.36
N PRO A 253 16.11 -4.01 3.41
CA PRO A 253 17.52 -3.72 3.59
C PRO A 253 17.77 -2.49 4.47
N GLY A 254 18.87 -2.50 5.19
CA GLY A 254 19.37 -1.33 5.93
C GLY A 254 18.52 -0.97 7.15
N SER A 255 18.02 0.26 7.20
CA SER A 255 17.23 0.80 8.31
C SER A 255 15.72 0.68 8.10
N TYR A 256 15.27 0.12 7.00
CA TYR A 256 13.85 -0.08 6.73
C TYR A 256 13.34 -1.31 7.49
N SER A 257 12.11 -1.22 7.98
CA SER A 257 11.42 -2.33 8.66
C SER A 257 10.53 -3.09 7.68
N GLY A 258 10.15 -4.31 8.04
CA GLY A 258 9.18 -5.12 7.31
C GLY A 258 9.77 -5.93 6.16
N ASN A 259 8.89 -6.38 5.28
CA ASN A 259 9.28 -7.10 4.08
C ASN A 259 9.49 -6.14 2.92
N ALA A 260 10.59 -6.31 2.20
CA ALA A 260 10.80 -5.63 0.93
C ALA A 260 10.19 -6.44 -0.20
N VAL A 261 9.45 -5.76 -1.08
CA VAL A 261 9.00 -6.29 -2.37
C VAL A 261 9.75 -5.55 -3.46
N TYR A 262 10.22 -6.31 -4.43
CA TYR A 262 10.92 -5.81 -5.61
C TYR A 262 10.09 -6.14 -6.83
N LEU A 263 9.68 -5.12 -7.57
CA LEU A 263 9.07 -5.26 -8.89
C LEU A 263 10.12 -4.96 -9.93
N SER A 264 10.31 -5.88 -10.86
CA SER A 264 11.32 -5.81 -11.92
C SER A 264 10.64 -5.61 -13.26
N PHE A 265 11.04 -4.54 -13.96
CA PHE A 265 10.54 -4.17 -15.28
C PHE A 265 11.66 -4.35 -16.30
N GLU A 266 11.34 -4.97 -17.43
CA GLU A 266 12.25 -5.04 -18.57
C GLU A 266 12.59 -3.63 -19.06
N ASN A 267 13.74 -3.49 -19.74
CA ASN A 267 14.17 -2.23 -20.33
C ASN A 267 13.14 -1.73 -21.33
N PHE A 268 12.60 -0.54 -21.08
CA PHE A 268 11.58 0.11 -21.92
C PHE A 268 12.11 1.29 -22.75
N GLY A 269 13.43 1.45 -22.83
CA GLY A 269 14.04 2.53 -23.57
C GLY A 269 13.72 3.91 -22.97
N ASP A 270 13.46 4.87 -23.85
CA ASP A 270 13.11 6.25 -23.47
C ASP A 270 11.59 6.47 -23.34
N GLU A 271 10.81 5.38 -23.29
CA GLU A 271 9.35 5.46 -23.23
C GLU A 271 8.88 5.69 -21.77
N THR A 272 7.62 6.11 -21.62
CA THR A 272 6.96 6.19 -20.32
C THR A 272 6.52 4.81 -19.88
N LEU A 273 6.88 4.41 -18.66
CA LEU A 273 6.38 3.20 -18.03
C LEU A 273 5.05 3.51 -17.31
N GLU A 274 4.02 2.71 -17.59
CA GLU A 274 2.73 2.73 -16.90
C GLU A 274 2.45 1.36 -16.28
N TYR A 275 2.07 1.33 -15.00
CA TYR A 275 1.92 0.10 -14.24
C TYR A 275 0.83 0.19 -13.17
N ASP A 276 -0.07 -0.81 -13.10
CA ASP A 276 -1.39 -0.79 -12.46
C ASP A 276 -1.55 -1.80 -11.30
N PRO A 277 -0.84 -1.76 -10.16
CA PRO A 277 -1.06 -2.66 -9.06
C PRO A 277 -2.27 -2.29 -8.19
N VAL A 278 -2.66 -3.22 -7.30
CA VAL A 278 -3.81 -3.10 -6.41
C VAL A 278 -3.40 -3.33 -4.96
N LEU A 279 -3.94 -2.53 -4.04
CA LEU A 279 -3.92 -2.79 -2.60
C LEU A 279 -5.34 -3.08 -2.13
N GLY A 280 -5.48 -4.00 -1.17
CA GLY A 280 -6.79 -4.32 -0.70
C GLY A 280 -6.82 -5.08 0.62
N VAL A 281 -8.05 -5.37 1.04
CA VAL A 281 -8.35 -6.25 2.16
C VAL A 281 -9.10 -7.47 1.64
N LEU A 282 -8.74 -8.63 2.17
CA LEU A 282 -9.46 -9.86 1.87
C LEU A 282 -10.85 -9.78 2.50
N PRO A 283 -11.90 -10.22 1.79
CA PRO A 283 -13.22 -10.32 2.40
C PRO A 283 -13.09 -11.12 3.70
N SER A 284 -13.52 -10.53 4.81
CA SER A 284 -13.67 -11.30 6.03
C SER A 284 -14.57 -12.49 5.71
N GLU A 285 -14.06 -13.71 5.91
CA GLU A 285 -14.93 -14.89 5.85
C GLU A 285 -16.17 -14.54 6.67
N PRO A 286 -17.40 -14.65 6.10
CA PRO A 286 -18.58 -14.44 6.91
C PRO A 286 -18.47 -15.43 8.06
N GLY A 287 -18.04 -14.91 9.22
CA GLY A 287 -17.94 -15.73 10.43
C GLY A 287 -19.27 -16.45 10.51
N LEU A 288 -19.27 -17.78 10.56
CA LEU A 288 -20.47 -18.56 10.81
C LEU A 288 -21.04 -18.03 12.14
N ILE A 289 -21.78 -16.93 12.05
CA ILE A 289 -22.65 -16.48 13.11
C ILE A 289 -23.74 -17.57 13.16
N LEU A 290 -23.36 -18.70 13.77
CA LEU A 290 -24.36 -19.65 14.23
C LEU A 290 -25.17 -18.88 15.24
N ASP A 291 -26.30 -18.33 14.79
CA ASP A 291 -27.21 -17.72 15.72
C ASP A 291 -27.47 -18.76 16.86
N PRO A 292 -27.72 -18.32 18.08
CA PRO A 292 -27.91 -19.23 19.20
C PRO A 292 -28.98 -20.31 18.94
N MET A 293 -29.90 -20.04 18.03
CA MET A 293 -30.95 -20.98 17.59
C MET A 293 -30.38 -22.08 16.69
N THR A 294 -29.48 -21.75 15.75
CA THR A 294 -28.76 -22.70 14.89
C THR A 294 -27.80 -23.57 15.71
N LEU A 295 -27.11 -22.99 16.70
CA LEU A 295 -26.29 -23.74 17.64
C LEU A 295 -27.12 -24.73 18.49
N GLY A 296 -28.30 -24.32 18.91
CA GLY A 296 -29.24 -25.18 19.63
C GLY A 296 -29.77 -26.35 18.80
N ILE A 297 -30.02 -26.15 17.52
CA ILE A 297 -30.47 -27.21 16.59
C ILE A 297 -29.35 -28.22 16.32
N VAL A 298 -28.13 -27.76 16.08
CA VAL A 298 -26.96 -28.63 15.84
C VAL A 298 -26.64 -29.45 17.10
N ALA A 299 -26.64 -28.82 18.27
CA ALA A 299 -26.40 -29.52 19.54
C ALA A 299 -27.53 -30.53 19.85
N GLY A 300 -28.79 -30.18 19.58
CA GLY A 300 -29.95 -31.07 19.74
C GLY A 300 -29.88 -32.29 18.81
N ALA A 301 -29.54 -32.10 17.55
CA ALA A 301 -29.39 -33.18 16.59
C ALA A 301 -28.28 -34.15 16.98
N ALA A 302 -27.13 -33.65 17.41
CA ALA A 302 -26.00 -34.46 17.90
C ALA A 302 -26.40 -35.30 19.13
N ALA A 303 -27.15 -34.72 20.08
CA ALA A 303 -27.62 -35.43 21.27
C ALA A 303 -28.55 -36.56 20.94
N ILE A 304 -29.46 -36.35 19.95
CA ILE A 304 -30.42 -37.38 19.50
C ILE A 304 -29.68 -38.54 18.82
N VAL A 305 -28.68 -38.27 18.00
CA VAL A 305 -27.84 -39.31 17.33
C VAL A 305 -27.09 -40.14 18.36
N ILE A 306 -26.48 -39.48 19.37
CA ILE A 306 -25.77 -40.18 20.44
C ILE A 306 -26.72 -41.06 21.26
N LEU A 307 -27.91 -40.55 21.59
CA LEU A 307 -28.92 -41.33 22.34
C LEU A 307 -29.40 -42.54 21.53
N ALA A 308 -29.63 -42.39 20.22
CA ALA A 308 -30.01 -43.48 19.32
C ALA A 308 -28.92 -44.56 19.24
N VAL A 309 -27.64 -44.18 19.13
CA VAL A 309 -26.50 -45.12 19.08
C VAL A 309 -26.38 -45.87 20.42
N VAL A 310 -26.56 -45.19 21.56
CA VAL A 310 -26.54 -45.84 22.88
C VAL A 310 -27.66 -46.83 23.07
N LEU A 311 -28.88 -46.49 22.61
CA LEU A 311 -30.04 -47.39 22.68
C LEU A 311 -29.92 -48.60 21.76
N LEU A 312 -29.31 -48.46 20.58
CA LEU A 312 -29.06 -49.56 19.64
C LEU A 312 -27.97 -50.49 20.14
N ARG A 313 -26.99 -50.03 20.92
CA ARG A 313 -25.93 -50.88 21.53
C ARG A 313 -26.39 -51.64 22.79
N ARG A 314 -27.57 -51.28 23.36
CA ARG A 314 -28.11 -51.97 24.54
C ARG A 314 -29.13 -53.04 24.20
N ARG A 315 -29.41 -53.30 22.93
CA ARG A 315 -30.16 -54.44 22.42
C ARG A 315 -29.18 -55.46 21.84
#